data_6d41de18b00c5a23034eb11b876b8489
#
_entry.id   6d41de18b00c5a23034eb11b876b8489
#
_cell.length_a   1.000
_cell.length_b   1.000
_cell.length_c   1.000
_cell.angle_alpha   90.00
_cell.angle_beta   90.00
_cell.angle_gamma   90.00
#
_symmetry.space_group_name_H-M   'P 1'
#
loop_
_entity.id
_entity.type
_entity.pdbx_description
1 polymer ?
#
loop_
_entity_poly.entity_id
_entity_poly.type
_entity_poly.pdbx_seq_one_letter_code
_entity_poly.pdbx_strand_id
1 'polypeptide(L)'
;VNKVLSASGINKGDSQATSNFFAENATDANIIIFANTYTSKMIAPRLAAKLKIGMVSNVIFIPLSTSPITVSRKAFSGKAIEKAIIKTEKGIICLAPNAFGLVETEGDCSIEKINTTENGSITIEGEEIASGKISLAEAEIIVSAGRGLKGPENWGMIEELADLLGAATACSKPVADIGWRPHGEHVGQTGKAVAPNLYIAIGISGAIQHLAGVNSSKVMVAINTDPEAPFFKAADYGIVGDAFQVVPKLIEEIKNAKN
;
A
#
# COMPACT_ATOMS: atom_id res chain seq x y z
N VAL A 1 16.09 7.51 15.73
CA VAL A 1 16.16 6.10 16.20
C VAL A 1 17.41 5.94 17.05
N ASN A 2 17.27 5.44 18.26
CA ASN A 2 18.41 5.34 19.20
C ASN A 2 19.18 4.01 19.07
N LYS A 3 18.46 2.94 18.67
CA LYS A 3 19.02 1.59 18.57
C LYS A 3 18.35 0.80 17.46
N VAL A 4 19.13 0.05 16.68
CA VAL A 4 18.65 -0.93 15.69
C VAL A 4 19.10 -2.32 16.13
N LEU A 5 18.16 -3.28 16.16
CA LEU A 5 18.44 -4.70 16.32
C LEU A 5 18.46 -5.35 14.94
N SER A 6 19.59 -5.90 14.53
CA SER A 6 19.75 -6.60 13.26
C SER A 6 19.81 -8.11 13.52
N ALA A 7 18.72 -8.81 13.26
CA ALA A 7 18.65 -10.25 13.44
C ALA A 7 19.15 -11.01 12.19
N SER A 8 19.99 -12.03 12.42
CA SER A 8 20.37 -13.02 11.41
C SER A 8 19.89 -14.40 11.84
N GLY A 9 19.65 -15.30 10.86
CA GLY A 9 19.19 -16.66 11.10
C GLY A 9 17.67 -16.86 11.09
N ILE A 10 16.88 -15.78 10.91
CA ILE A 10 15.42 -15.87 10.71
C ILE A 10 15.11 -15.66 9.24
N ASN A 11 14.33 -16.57 8.63
CA ASN A 11 13.80 -16.34 7.30
C ASN A 11 12.64 -15.34 7.37
N LYS A 12 12.65 -14.31 6.48
CA LYS A 12 11.63 -13.24 6.43
C LYS A 12 10.20 -13.75 6.25
N GLY A 13 10.01 -14.89 5.60
CA GLY A 13 8.69 -15.50 5.41
C GLY A 13 8.24 -16.35 6.60
N ASP A 14 9.12 -16.66 7.55
CA ASP A 14 8.75 -17.38 8.78
C ASP A 14 8.15 -16.41 9.79
N SER A 15 6.83 -16.25 9.67
CA SER A 15 6.08 -15.34 10.55
C SER A 15 6.03 -15.80 12.01
N GLN A 16 6.23 -17.10 12.28
CA GLN A 16 6.25 -17.65 13.63
C GLN A 16 7.57 -17.34 14.33
N ALA A 17 8.70 -17.68 13.69
CA ALA A 17 10.02 -17.37 14.22
C ALA A 17 10.19 -15.85 14.39
N THR A 18 9.76 -15.06 13.39
CA THR A 18 9.80 -13.60 13.48
C THR A 18 8.96 -13.06 14.64
N SER A 19 7.75 -13.60 14.87
CA SER A 19 6.90 -13.19 15.99
C SER A 19 7.51 -13.56 17.35
N ASN A 20 8.19 -14.70 17.44
CA ASN A 20 8.92 -15.10 18.64
C ASN A 20 10.04 -14.12 18.95
N PHE A 21 10.86 -13.81 17.96
CA PHE A 21 11.94 -12.85 18.08
C PHE A 21 11.45 -11.47 18.57
N PHE A 22 10.36 -10.96 17.97
CA PHE A 22 9.77 -9.70 18.44
C PHE A 22 9.24 -9.79 19.88
N ALA A 23 8.62 -10.91 20.26
CA ALA A 23 8.10 -11.08 21.61
C ALA A 23 9.21 -11.04 22.69
N GLU A 24 10.39 -11.56 22.37
CA GLU A 24 11.55 -11.57 23.27
C GLU A 24 12.24 -10.20 23.36
N ASN A 25 12.29 -9.47 22.24
CA ASN A 25 13.05 -8.23 22.13
C ASN A 25 12.21 -6.95 22.27
N ALA A 26 10.89 -7.05 22.40
CA ALA A 26 9.98 -5.90 22.55
C ALA A 26 9.31 -5.86 23.94
N THR A 27 9.87 -6.50 24.94
CA THR A 27 9.28 -6.61 26.30
C THR A 27 9.06 -5.26 26.97
N ASP A 28 9.94 -4.29 26.71
CA ASP A 28 9.90 -2.97 27.33
C ASP A 28 9.11 -1.93 26.50
N ALA A 29 8.69 -2.32 25.30
CA ALA A 29 7.94 -1.42 24.42
C ALA A 29 6.47 -1.30 24.86
N ASN A 30 5.98 -0.08 25.02
CA ASN A 30 4.56 0.19 25.28
C ASN A 30 3.75 0.16 23.97
N ILE A 31 4.34 0.62 22.88
CA ILE A 31 3.71 0.64 21.54
C ILE A 31 4.67 -0.02 20.56
N ILE A 32 4.19 -1.06 19.87
CA ILE A 32 4.91 -1.73 18.79
C ILE A 32 4.31 -1.27 17.48
N ILE A 33 5.16 -0.75 16.58
CA ILE A 33 4.73 -0.18 15.31
C ILE A 33 5.19 -1.05 14.16
N PHE A 34 4.27 -1.40 13.27
CA PHE A 34 4.54 -2.07 12.00
C PHE A 34 4.08 -1.20 10.82
N ALA A 35 4.78 -1.29 9.69
CA ALA A 35 4.18 -0.92 8.42
C ALA A 35 3.08 -1.92 8.06
N ASN A 36 1.96 -1.51 7.48
CA ASN A 36 0.84 -2.41 7.15
C ASN A 36 1.09 -3.20 5.84
N THR A 37 2.23 -3.89 5.77
CA THR A 37 2.64 -4.76 4.66
C THR A 37 2.02 -6.15 4.77
N TYR A 38 2.11 -6.96 3.71
CA TYR A 38 1.68 -8.37 3.76
C TYR A 38 2.47 -9.17 4.80
N THR A 39 3.78 -8.96 4.90
CA THR A 39 4.63 -9.59 5.92
C THR A 39 4.17 -9.22 7.33
N SER A 40 3.93 -7.95 7.59
CA SER A 40 3.46 -7.49 8.90
C SER A 40 2.08 -8.03 9.26
N LYS A 41 1.19 -8.22 8.27
CA LYS A 41 -0.14 -8.85 8.47
C LYS A 41 -0.04 -10.31 8.90
N MET A 42 1.06 -10.99 8.60
CA MET A 42 1.32 -12.34 9.10
C MET A 42 1.94 -12.34 10.50
N ILE A 43 2.77 -11.34 10.82
CA ILE A 43 3.54 -11.26 12.07
C ILE A 43 2.74 -10.60 13.19
N ALA A 44 2.20 -9.42 12.96
CA ALA A 44 1.61 -8.59 14.01
C ALA A 44 0.43 -9.26 14.76
N PRO A 45 -0.51 -9.97 14.12
CA PRO A 45 -1.57 -10.68 14.84
C PRO A 45 -1.05 -11.83 15.71
N ARG A 46 -0.01 -12.54 15.22
CA ARG A 46 0.65 -13.61 16.00
C ARG A 46 1.31 -13.03 17.25
N LEU A 47 2.02 -11.92 17.10
CA LEU A 47 2.66 -11.20 18.19
C LEU A 47 1.61 -10.67 19.19
N ALA A 48 0.52 -10.08 18.73
CA ALA A 48 -0.58 -9.60 19.55
C ALA A 48 -1.16 -10.71 20.42
N ALA A 49 -1.44 -11.87 19.82
CA ALA A 49 -1.96 -13.03 20.50
C ALA A 49 -0.94 -13.59 21.54
N LYS A 50 0.34 -13.68 21.18
CA LYS A 50 1.40 -14.17 22.05
C LYS A 50 1.60 -13.27 23.27
N LEU A 51 1.61 -11.96 23.07
CA LEU A 51 1.75 -10.97 24.14
C LEU A 51 0.44 -10.66 24.87
N LYS A 52 -0.71 -11.15 24.37
CA LYS A 52 -2.06 -10.86 24.87
C LYS A 52 -2.37 -9.36 24.92
N ILE A 53 -1.97 -8.62 23.89
CA ILE A 53 -2.17 -7.17 23.77
C ILE A 53 -3.07 -6.84 22.58
N GLY A 54 -3.72 -5.66 22.64
CA GLY A 54 -4.58 -5.17 21.57
C GLY A 54 -3.77 -4.77 20.32
N MET A 55 -4.41 -4.88 19.14
CA MET A 55 -3.82 -4.48 17.88
C MET A 55 -4.81 -3.69 17.04
N VAL A 56 -4.34 -2.63 16.37
CA VAL A 56 -5.11 -1.88 15.37
C VAL A 56 -4.30 -1.76 14.08
N SER A 57 -4.89 -2.20 12.98
CA SER A 57 -4.30 -2.14 11.64
C SER A 57 -4.79 -0.91 10.86
N ASN A 58 -4.01 -0.52 9.84
CA ASN A 58 -4.36 0.53 8.88
C ASN A 58 -4.56 1.91 9.52
N VAL A 59 -3.70 2.25 10.47
CA VAL A 59 -3.71 3.53 11.20
C VAL A 59 -3.24 4.65 10.28
N ILE A 60 -4.00 5.75 10.20
CA ILE A 60 -3.80 6.83 9.22
C ILE A 60 -3.34 8.15 9.82
N PHE A 61 -3.41 8.31 11.15
CA PHE A 61 -2.97 9.51 11.84
C PHE A 61 -2.11 9.17 13.05
N ILE A 62 -1.35 10.14 13.54
CA ILE A 62 -0.63 10.07 14.81
C ILE A 62 -1.62 9.68 15.92
N PRO A 63 -1.23 8.84 16.88
CA PRO A 63 -2.11 8.48 17.99
C PRO A 63 -2.68 9.71 18.70
N LEU A 64 -3.98 9.73 18.90
CA LEU A 64 -4.68 10.80 19.63
C LEU A 64 -4.34 10.79 21.12
N SER A 65 -3.98 9.62 21.64
CA SER A 65 -3.52 9.38 23.00
C SER A 65 -2.66 8.12 23.03
N THR A 66 -1.69 8.09 23.94
CA THR A 66 -0.86 6.92 24.21
C THR A 66 -1.28 6.17 25.47
N SER A 67 -2.20 6.75 26.30
CA SER A 67 -2.74 6.10 27.50
C SER A 67 -4.17 6.58 27.76
N PRO A 68 -5.21 5.79 27.41
CA PRO A 68 -5.16 4.58 26.61
C PRO A 68 -4.75 4.86 25.16
N ILE A 69 -4.11 3.90 24.49
CA ILE A 69 -3.69 4.05 23.10
C ILE A 69 -4.93 4.22 22.23
N THR A 70 -5.07 5.40 21.63
CA THR A 70 -6.23 5.78 20.81
C THR A 70 -5.75 6.21 19.44
N VAL A 71 -6.22 5.53 18.39
CA VAL A 71 -5.80 5.74 16.99
C VAL A 71 -6.98 5.89 16.07
N SER A 72 -6.74 6.47 14.89
CA SER A 72 -7.74 6.58 13.83
C SER A 72 -7.38 5.70 12.66
N ARG A 73 -8.38 5.02 12.06
CA ARG A 73 -8.22 4.23 10.85
C ARG A 73 -9.39 4.43 9.89
N LYS A 74 -9.17 4.14 8.61
CA LYS A 74 -10.27 4.10 7.63
C LYS A 74 -11.13 2.85 7.86
N ALA A 75 -12.45 3.00 7.79
CA ALA A 75 -13.44 1.94 7.88
C ALA A 75 -14.40 1.99 6.68
N PHE A 76 -15.17 0.91 6.45
CA PHE A 76 -16.15 0.79 5.37
C PHE A 76 -15.56 1.14 3.99
N SER A 77 -14.44 0.51 3.64
CA SER A 77 -13.73 0.77 2.36
C SER A 77 -13.35 2.25 2.16
N GLY A 78 -12.95 2.92 3.24
CA GLY A 78 -12.50 4.31 3.21
C GLY A 78 -13.60 5.36 3.34
N LYS A 79 -14.87 4.96 3.50
CA LYS A 79 -16.02 5.88 3.60
C LYS A 79 -16.20 6.52 4.98
N ALA A 80 -15.54 5.98 6.01
CA ALA A 80 -15.59 6.50 7.37
C ALA A 80 -14.22 6.45 8.04
N ILE A 81 -14.05 7.28 9.06
CA ILE A 81 -12.90 7.22 9.97
C ILE A 81 -13.40 6.71 11.31
N GLU A 82 -12.79 5.63 11.77
CA GLU A 82 -13.06 5.01 13.05
C GLU A 82 -11.99 5.42 14.06
N LYS A 83 -12.40 5.78 15.28
CA LYS A 83 -11.51 5.88 16.44
C LYS A 83 -11.48 4.53 17.15
N ALA A 84 -10.32 3.90 17.21
CA ALA A 84 -10.09 2.64 17.89
C ALA A 84 -9.30 2.88 19.17
N ILE A 85 -9.73 2.26 20.27
CA ILE A 85 -9.07 2.35 21.58
C ILE A 85 -8.53 0.96 21.93
N ILE A 86 -7.23 0.87 22.18
CA ILE A 86 -6.59 -0.32 22.72
C ILE A 86 -6.71 -0.26 24.25
N LYS A 87 -7.43 -1.26 24.82
CA LYS A 87 -7.70 -1.30 26.27
C LYS A 87 -6.58 -1.92 27.09
N THR A 88 -5.63 -2.60 26.44
CA THR A 88 -4.43 -3.12 27.09
C THR A 88 -3.41 -2.02 27.29
N GLU A 89 -2.57 -2.12 28.33
CA GLU A 89 -1.51 -1.16 28.64
C GLU A 89 -0.53 -0.99 27.48
N LYS A 90 -0.18 -2.11 26.84
CA LYS A 90 0.65 -2.15 25.63
C LYS A 90 -0.20 -2.42 24.40
N GLY A 91 0.27 -2.02 23.22
CA GLY A 91 -0.48 -2.25 21.99
C GLY A 91 0.37 -2.29 20.73
N ILE A 92 -0.21 -2.87 19.69
CA ILE A 92 0.39 -2.91 18.35
C ILE A 92 -0.42 -2.00 17.42
N ILE A 93 0.26 -1.15 16.67
CA ILE A 93 -0.33 -0.36 15.59
C ILE A 93 0.35 -0.66 14.27
N CYS A 94 -0.42 -0.90 13.21
CA CYS A 94 0.11 -1.06 11.85
C CYS A 94 -0.25 0.18 11.03
N LEU A 95 0.76 0.91 10.56
CA LEU A 95 0.62 2.17 9.84
C LEU A 95 0.19 1.93 8.40
N ALA A 96 -0.84 2.63 7.96
CA ALA A 96 -1.27 2.58 6.57
C ALA A 96 -0.15 3.05 5.62
N PRO A 97 0.00 2.46 4.43
CA PRO A 97 0.94 2.92 3.43
C PRO A 97 0.71 4.40 3.10
N ASN A 98 1.78 5.14 2.91
CA ASN A 98 1.78 6.57 2.55
C ASN A 98 0.95 7.50 3.48
N ALA A 99 0.52 7.03 4.65
CA ALA A 99 -0.25 7.85 5.60
C ALA A 99 0.61 8.93 6.25
N PHE A 100 1.90 8.67 6.40
CA PHE A 100 2.88 9.57 7.01
C PHE A 100 3.96 9.92 6.00
N GLY A 101 4.36 11.20 5.98
CA GLY A 101 5.51 11.64 5.21
C GLY A 101 6.83 11.19 5.85
N LEU A 102 7.89 11.20 5.05
CA LEU A 102 9.25 10.99 5.55
C LEU A 102 9.69 12.26 6.29
N VAL A 103 10.16 12.10 7.53
CA VAL A 103 10.78 13.17 8.31
C VAL A 103 12.22 12.76 8.61
N GLU A 104 13.16 13.43 7.96
CA GLU A 104 14.58 13.23 8.24
C GLU A 104 14.96 13.95 9.53
N THR A 105 15.69 13.26 10.39
CA THR A 105 16.25 13.82 11.62
C THR A 105 17.69 13.39 11.74
N GLU A 106 18.56 14.30 12.15
CA GLU A 106 19.93 13.96 12.53
C GLU A 106 19.93 13.11 13.82
N GLY A 107 20.84 12.18 13.92
CA GLY A 107 21.03 11.37 15.12
C GLY A 107 21.90 10.14 14.89
N ASP A 108 22.63 9.76 15.91
CA ASP A 108 23.42 8.54 15.93
C ASP A 108 22.56 7.36 16.36
N CYS A 109 22.77 6.22 15.69
CA CYS A 109 22.06 4.99 15.94
C CYS A 109 23.06 3.86 16.20
N SER A 110 22.93 3.19 17.33
CA SER A 110 23.70 1.97 17.59
C SER A 110 23.06 0.76 16.92
N ILE A 111 23.87 -0.07 16.27
CA ILE A 111 23.42 -1.31 15.63
C ILE A 111 23.92 -2.49 16.47
N GLU A 112 22.99 -3.26 17.03
CA GLU A 112 23.27 -4.51 17.73
C GLU A 112 22.90 -5.68 16.82
N LYS A 113 23.86 -6.56 16.56
CA LYS A 113 23.64 -7.78 15.76
C LYS A 113 23.26 -8.93 16.71
N ILE A 114 22.13 -9.56 16.43
CA ILE A 114 21.62 -10.71 17.17
C ILE A 114 21.64 -11.92 16.26
N ASN A 115 22.39 -12.95 16.61
CA ASN A 115 22.33 -14.24 15.96
C ASN A 115 21.28 -15.08 16.67
N THR A 116 20.26 -15.51 15.94
CA THR A 116 19.22 -16.37 16.49
C THR A 116 19.08 -17.61 15.63
N THR A 117 18.81 -18.73 16.27
CA THR A 117 18.51 -20.02 15.63
C THR A 117 17.01 -20.34 15.71
N GLU A 118 16.18 -19.32 15.97
CA GLU A 118 14.74 -19.49 16.00
C GLU A 118 14.24 -20.09 14.68
N ASN A 119 13.75 -21.30 14.76
CA ASN A 119 13.09 -21.97 13.65
C ASN A 119 11.59 -22.07 13.95
N GLY A 120 10.78 -21.55 13.05
CA GLY A 120 9.35 -21.77 13.07
C GLY A 120 8.97 -23.10 12.39
N SER A 121 7.67 -23.32 12.29
CA SER A 121 7.11 -24.49 11.61
C SER A 121 7.00 -24.32 10.08
N ILE A 122 7.48 -23.20 9.53
CA ILE A 122 7.32 -22.84 8.11
C ILE A 122 8.65 -22.97 7.40
N THR A 123 8.70 -23.83 6.37
CA THR A 123 9.82 -23.91 5.45
C THR A 123 9.46 -23.17 4.16
N ILE A 124 10.31 -22.25 3.73
CA ILE A 124 10.15 -21.54 2.46
C ILE A 124 10.93 -22.29 1.40
N GLU A 125 10.21 -22.88 0.44
CA GLU A 125 10.79 -23.68 -0.64
C GLU A 125 11.25 -22.81 -1.81
N GLY A 126 10.69 -21.60 -1.97
CA GLY A 126 11.04 -20.68 -3.05
C GLY A 126 10.39 -19.32 -2.89
N GLU A 127 10.96 -18.33 -3.55
CA GLU A 127 10.46 -16.97 -3.59
C GLU A 127 10.57 -16.43 -5.01
N GLU A 128 9.45 -15.97 -5.57
CA GLU A 128 9.43 -15.25 -6.84
C GLU A 128 9.38 -13.74 -6.57
N ILE A 129 10.50 -13.07 -6.84
CA ILE A 129 10.61 -11.62 -6.70
C ILE A 129 10.40 -10.98 -8.06
N ALA A 130 9.35 -10.16 -8.19
CA ALA A 130 9.16 -9.34 -9.37
C ALA A 130 10.31 -8.31 -9.47
N SER A 131 11.14 -8.43 -10.51
CA SER A 131 12.26 -7.52 -10.74
C SER A 131 11.87 -6.41 -11.72
N GLY A 132 12.43 -5.21 -11.51
CA GLY A 132 12.39 -4.11 -12.49
C GLY A 132 11.12 -3.25 -12.51
N LYS A 133 10.13 -3.49 -11.64
CA LYS A 133 8.93 -2.64 -11.52
C LYS A 133 8.70 -2.21 -10.08
N ILE A 134 8.18 -0.98 -9.91
CA ILE A 134 7.78 -0.47 -8.60
C ILE A 134 6.61 -1.31 -8.08
N SER A 135 6.72 -1.82 -6.85
CA SER A 135 5.65 -2.58 -6.21
C SER A 135 4.41 -1.71 -6.01
N LEU A 136 3.24 -2.20 -6.43
CA LEU A 136 1.97 -1.51 -6.20
C LEU A 136 1.68 -1.22 -4.72
N ALA A 137 2.18 -2.05 -3.82
CA ALA A 137 1.98 -1.88 -2.37
C ALA A 137 2.79 -0.69 -1.80
N GLU A 138 3.88 -0.31 -2.46
CA GLU A 138 4.83 0.71 -2.02
C GLU A 138 4.81 1.96 -2.90
N ALA A 139 4.10 1.90 -4.04
CA ALA A 139 4.06 2.98 -5.01
C ALA A 139 3.45 4.26 -4.41
N GLU A 140 4.12 5.38 -4.61
CA GLU A 140 3.59 6.70 -4.28
C GLU A 140 2.65 7.23 -5.36
N ILE A 141 2.89 6.85 -6.61
CA ILE A 141 2.06 7.20 -7.77
C ILE A 141 1.69 5.92 -8.49
N ILE A 142 0.43 5.81 -8.90
CA ILE A 142 -0.08 4.69 -9.70
C ILE A 142 -0.80 5.21 -10.92
N VAL A 143 -0.41 4.72 -12.10
CA VAL A 143 -1.14 4.91 -13.35
C VAL A 143 -1.86 3.62 -13.69
N SER A 144 -3.18 3.67 -13.67
CA SER A 144 -4.04 2.49 -13.86
C SER A 144 -4.92 2.64 -15.08
N ALA A 145 -5.08 1.57 -15.85
CA ALA A 145 -5.94 1.63 -17.00
C ALA A 145 -6.97 0.48 -17.08
N GLY A 146 -8.04 0.75 -17.80
CA GLY A 146 -9.18 -0.13 -17.99
C GLY A 146 -9.38 -0.54 -19.45
N ARG A 147 -10.52 -1.19 -19.72
CA ARG A 147 -10.93 -1.59 -21.08
C ARG A 147 -11.14 -0.41 -22.03
N GLY A 148 -11.20 0.82 -21.52
CA GLY A 148 -11.23 2.03 -22.35
C GLY A 148 -10.00 2.19 -23.25
N LEU A 149 -8.89 1.46 -22.98
CA LEU A 149 -7.74 1.39 -23.88
C LEU A 149 -7.97 0.52 -25.14
N LYS A 150 -9.10 -0.18 -25.24
CA LYS A 150 -9.52 -0.97 -26.41
C LYS A 150 -8.65 -2.19 -26.74
N GLY A 151 -7.41 -2.29 -26.28
CA GLY A 151 -6.52 -3.43 -26.53
C GLY A 151 -5.19 -3.35 -25.76
N PRO A 152 -4.47 -4.48 -25.57
CA PRO A 152 -3.19 -4.53 -24.90
C PRO A 152 -2.08 -3.79 -25.68
N GLU A 153 -2.19 -3.69 -26.99
CA GLU A 153 -1.28 -2.98 -27.88
C GLU A 153 -1.18 -1.47 -27.57
N ASN A 154 -2.21 -0.93 -26.95
CA ASN A 154 -2.28 0.49 -26.59
C ASN A 154 -1.69 0.78 -25.19
N TRP A 155 -1.13 -0.23 -24.52
CA TRP A 155 -0.64 -0.07 -23.15
C TRP A 155 0.63 0.77 -23.06
N GLY A 156 1.37 0.91 -24.17
CA GLY A 156 2.64 1.67 -24.22
C GLY A 156 2.51 3.11 -23.71
N MET A 157 1.40 3.81 -23.97
CA MET A 157 1.19 5.17 -23.46
C MET A 157 0.99 5.22 -21.93
N ILE A 158 0.49 4.14 -21.33
CA ILE A 158 0.33 4.02 -19.89
C ILE A 158 1.68 3.80 -19.23
N GLU A 159 2.52 2.94 -19.83
CA GLU A 159 3.87 2.68 -19.37
C GLU A 159 4.74 3.94 -19.50
N GLU A 160 4.65 4.67 -20.63
CA GLU A 160 5.36 5.94 -20.81
C GLU A 160 4.96 6.99 -19.76
N LEU A 161 3.66 7.14 -19.49
CA LEU A 161 3.19 8.06 -18.46
C LEU A 161 3.67 7.63 -17.06
N ALA A 162 3.64 6.32 -16.78
CA ALA A 162 4.11 5.78 -15.51
C ALA A 162 5.61 6.01 -15.31
N ASP A 163 6.42 5.72 -16.33
CA ASP A 163 7.88 5.94 -16.28
C ASP A 163 8.21 7.41 -16.08
N LEU A 164 7.52 8.30 -16.78
CA LEU A 164 7.70 9.75 -16.64
C LEU A 164 7.39 10.25 -15.22
N LEU A 165 6.44 9.64 -14.54
CA LEU A 165 6.03 10.01 -13.18
C LEU A 165 6.77 9.22 -12.09
N GLY A 166 7.59 8.22 -12.43
CA GLY A 166 8.15 7.27 -11.47
C GLY A 166 7.04 6.46 -10.78
N ALA A 167 6.00 6.10 -11.53
CA ALA A 167 4.80 5.46 -11.04
C ALA A 167 4.79 3.94 -11.28
N ALA A 168 4.03 3.21 -10.48
CA ALA A 168 3.68 1.84 -10.81
C ALA A 168 2.52 1.79 -11.80
N THR A 169 2.50 0.77 -12.67
CA THR A 169 1.35 0.48 -13.53
C THR A 169 0.35 -0.43 -12.82
N ALA A 170 -0.93 -0.21 -13.06
CA ALA A 170 -2.02 -1.04 -12.55
C ALA A 170 -3.12 -1.22 -13.59
N CYS A 171 -4.01 -2.17 -13.34
CA CYS A 171 -5.15 -2.40 -14.21
C CYS A 171 -6.43 -2.72 -13.45
N SER A 172 -7.56 -2.55 -14.14
CA SER A 172 -8.86 -3.00 -13.64
C SER A 172 -8.99 -4.53 -13.75
N LYS A 173 -9.88 -5.13 -12.93
CA LYS A 173 -10.14 -6.58 -12.95
C LYS A 173 -10.42 -7.12 -14.36
N PRO A 174 -11.34 -6.51 -15.17
CA PRO A 174 -11.61 -7.03 -16.51
C PRO A 174 -10.39 -7.08 -17.43
N VAL A 175 -9.42 -6.18 -17.26
CA VAL A 175 -8.17 -6.17 -18.04
C VAL A 175 -7.27 -7.34 -17.67
N ALA A 176 -7.17 -7.66 -16.37
CA ALA A 176 -6.40 -8.82 -15.91
C ALA A 176 -7.08 -10.15 -16.31
N ASP A 177 -8.42 -10.23 -16.17
CA ASP A 177 -9.18 -11.44 -16.47
C ASP A 177 -9.09 -11.85 -17.95
N ILE A 178 -9.00 -10.88 -18.87
CA ILE A 178 -8.83 -11.13 -20.34
C ILE A 178 -7.35 -11.24 -20.75
N GLY A 179 -6.42 -11.18 -19.80
CA GLY A 179 -4.99 -11.41 -20.04
C GLY A 179 -4.22 -10.25 -20.67
N TRP A 180 -4.78 -9.03 -20.73
CA TRP A 180 -4.03 -7.87 -21.23
C TRP A 180 -2.87 -7.50 -20.33
N ARG A 181 -3.07 -7.67 -19.00
CA ARG A 181 -2.02 -7.43 -17.99
C ARG A 181 -2.00 -8.57 -16.97
N PRO A 182 -0.85 -8.81 -16.32
CA PRO A 182 -0.75 -9.85 -15.32
C PRO A 182 -1.64 -9.55 -14.11
N HIS A 183 -2.16 -10.60 -13.46
CA HIS A 183 -2.99 -10.48 -12.26
C HIS A 183 -2.30 -9.69 -11.12
N GLY A 184 -0.97 -9.66 -11.11
CA GLY A 184 -0.18 -8.87 -10.16
C GLY A 184 -0.40 -7.35 -10.26
N GLU A 185 -0.92 -6.85 -11.39
CA GLU A 185 -1.26 -5.43 -11.60
C GLU A 185 -2.74 -5.13 -11.32
N HIS A 186 -3.57 -6.14 -11.05
CA HIS A 186 -5.00 -5.94 -10.76
C HIS A 186 -5.20 -5.24 -9.41
N VAL A 187 -5.88 -4.09 -9.45
CA VAL A 187 -6.30 -3.31 -8.27
C VAL A 187 -7.81 -3.39 -8.09
N GLY A 188 -8.24 -3.59 -6.85
CA GLY A 188 -9.64 -3.71 -6.49
C GLY A 188 -9.86 -4.56 -5.25
N GLN A 189 -11.13 -4.79 -4.89
CA GLN A 189 -11.53 -5.56 -3.71
C GLN A 189 -10.94 -6.99 -3.68
N THR A 190 -10.88 -7.64 -4.84
CA THR A 190 -10.35 -9.01 -5.01
C THR A 190 -8.90 -9.01 -5.53
N GLY A 191 -8.35 -7.86 -5.84
CA GLY A 191 -6.96 -7.66 -6.23
C GLY A 191 -6.14 -7.02 -5.11
N LYS A 192 -5.17 -6.20 -5.51
CA LYS A 192 -4.39 -5.42 -4.54
C LYS A 192 -5.15 -4.18 -4.10
N ALA A 193 -5.21 -3.93 -2.80
CA ALA A 193 -5.63 -2.66 -2.24
C ALA A 193 -4.40 -1.74 -2.13
N VAL A 194 -4.52 -0.52 -2.65
CA VAL A 194 -3.42 0.45 -2.73
C VAL A 194 -3.80 1.76 -2.06
N ALA A 195 -2.79 2.52 -1.64
CA ALA A 195 -2.97 3.82 -1.00
C ALA A 195 -1.87 4.81 -1.46
N PRO A 196 -1.75 5.09 -2.77
CA PRO A 196 -0.77 6.03 -3.29
C PRO A 196 -1.09 7.48 -2.91
N ASN A 197 -0.12 8.37 -3.07
CA ASN A 197 -0.35 9.80 -3.01
C ASN A 197 -1.20 10.27 -4.21
N LEU A 198 -0.96 9.68 -5.40
CA LEU A 198 -1.71 9.98 -6.62
C LEU A 198 -2.11 8.68 -7.35
N TYR A 199 -3.39 8.55 -7.66
CA TYR A 199 -3.94 7.47 -8.47
C TYR A 199 -4.58 8.04 -9.73
N ILE A 200 -4.06 7.69 -10.90
CA ILE A 200 -4.62 8.12 -12.20
C ILE A 200 -5.36 6.93 -12.82
N ALA A 201 -6.67 7.07 -13.00
CA ALA A 201 -7.56 6.06 -13.58
C ALA A 201 -7.92 6.42 -15.02
N ILE A 202 -7.48 5.63 -15.99
CA ILE A 202 -7.64 5.89 -17.42
C ILE A 202 -8.55 4.83 -18.06
N GLY A 203 -9.70 5.24 -18.55
CA GLY A 203 -10.66 4.33 -19.20
C GLY A 203 -11.21 3.25 -18.25
N ILE A 204 -11.31 3.56 -16.94
CA ILE A 204 -11.89 2.73 -15.91
C ILE A 204 -13.24 3.30 -15.50
N SER A 205 -14.29 2.48 -15.51
CA SER A 205 -15.65 2.94 -15.13
C SER A 205 -15.80 3.30 -13.66
N GLY A 206 -15.05 2.67 -12.76
CA GLY A 206 -15.16 2.93 -11.31
C GLY A 206 -16.25 2.11 -10.63
N ALA A 207 -16.39 0.85 -10.98
CA ALA A 207 -17.24 -0.08 -10.22
C ALA A 207 -16.83 -0.11 -8.74
N ILE A 208 -17.80 -0.33 -7.85
CA ILE A 208 -17.60 -0.33 -6.38
C ILE A 208 -16.43 -1.23 -5.97
N GLN A 209 -16.26 -2.36 -6.63
CA GLN A 209 -15.19 -3.31 -6.34
C GLN A 209 -13.81 -2.74 -6.68
N HIS A 210 -13.70 -1.94 -7.73
CA HIS A 210 -12.44 -1.25 -8.07
C HIS A 210 -12.17 -0.12 -7.08
N LEU A 211 -13.16 0.72 -6.82
CA LEU A 211 -13.07 1.83 -5.88
C LEU A 211 -12.67 1.35 -4.47
N ALA A 212 -13.18 0.20 -4.02
CA ALA A 212 -12.80 -0.37 -2.73
C ALA A 212 -11.30 -0.64 -2.59
N GLY A 213 -10.60 -0.88 -3.71
CA GLY A 213 -9.15 -1.08 -3.72
C GLY A 213 -8.34 0.23 -3.80
N VAL A 214 -8.95 1.36 -4.18
CA VAL A 214 -8.24 2.63 -4.41
C VAL A 214 -8.68 3.79 -3.52
N ASN A 215 -9.79 3.67 -2.80
CA ASN A 215 -10.35 4.73 -1.93
C ASN A 215 -9.39 5.23 -0.84
N SER A 216 -8.27 4.56 -0.64
CA SER A 216 -7.24 5.00 0.29
C SER A 216 -6.21 5.93 -0.34
N SER A 217 -6.26 6.15 -1.65
CA SER A 217 -5.44 7.14 -2.35
C SER A 217 -5.67 8.55 -1.79
N LYS A 218 -4.65 9.39 -1.79
CA LYS A 218 -4.80 10.78 -1.31
C LYS A 218 -5.45 11.66 -2.36
N VAL A 219 -5.03 11.50 -3.62
CA VAL A 219 -5.59 12.22 -4.78
C VAL A 219 -5.92 11.20 -5.85
N MET A 220 -7.11 11.31 -6.42
CA MET A 220 -7.58 10.48 -7.53
C MET A 220 -7.91 11.35 -8.75
N VAL A 221 -7.38 10.96 -9.91
CA VAL A 221 -7.66 11.57 -11.21
C VAL A 221 -8.37 10.55 -12.09
N ALA A 222 -9.49 10.92 -12.69
CA ALA A 222 -10.23 10.08 -13.63
C ALA A 222 -10.19 10.64 -15.04
N ILE A 223 -9.89 9.79 -16.02
CA ILE A 223 -9.96 10.10 -17.46
C ILE A 223 -10.89 9.07 -18.10
N ASN A 224 -12.04 9.51 -18.61
CA ASN A 224 -13.03 8.64 -19.23
C ASN A 224 -13.83 9.40 -20.27
N THR A 225 -14.28 8.71 -21.32
CA THR A 225 -15.19 9.28 -22.34
C THR A 225 -16.64 9.38 -21.83
N ASP A 226 -17.03 8.52 -20.88
CA ASP A 226 -18.37 8.53 -20.29
C ASP A 226 -18.42 9.51 -19.11
N PRO A 227 -19.13 10.65 -19.23
CA PRO A 227 -19.24 11.64 -18.16
C PRO A 227 -19.97 11.10 -16.92
N GLU A 228 -20.77 10.04 -17.05
CA GLU A 228 -21.51 9.41 -15.98
C GLU A 228 -20.74 8.26 -15.30
N ALA A 229 -19.48 8.03 -15.72
CA ALA A 229 -18.67 6.98 -15.12
C ALA A 229 -18.59 7.17 -13.59
N PRO A 230 -18.93 6.14 -12.79
CA PRO A 230 -18.93 6.25 -11.34
C PRO A 230 -17.61 6.71 -10.73
N PHE A 231 -16.49 6.55 -11.44
CA PHE A 231 -15.18 7.00 -11.00
C PHE A 231 -15.12 8.52 -10.77
N PHE A 232 -15.82 9.32 -11.60
CA PHE A 232 -15.84 10.78 -11.45
C PHE A 232 -16.43 11.24 -10.11
N LYS A 233 -17.37 10.46 -9.53
CA LYS A 233 -17.94 10.78 -8.19
C LYS A 233 -16.97 10.53 -7.04
N ALA A 234 -15.93 9.75 -7.29
CA ALA A 234 -14.92 9.40 -6.28
C ALA A 234 -13.59 10.13 -6.50
N ALA A 235 -13.38 10.70 -7.68
CA ALA A 235 -12.14 11.37 -8.07
C ALA A 235 -12.13 12.85 -7.62
N ASP A 236 -10.95 13.35 -7.26
CA ASP A 236 -10.72 14.76 -6.95
C ASP A 236 -10.65 15.61 -8.21
N TYR A 237 -10.14 15.01 -9.31
CA TYR A 237 -10.05 15.66 -10.62
C TYR A 237 -10.55 14.70 -11.70
N GLY A 238 -11.20 15.26 -12.71
CA GLY A 238 -11.73 14.48 -13.82
C GLY A 238 -11.58 15.17 -15.17
N ILE A 239 -11.25 14.38 -16.19
CA ILE A 239 -11.22 14.81 -17.59
C ILE A 239 -12.17 13.91 -18.38
N VAL A 240 -13.24 14.51 -18.89
CA VAL A 240 -14.13 13.81 -19.83
C VAL A 240 -13.50 13.90 -21.22
N GLY A 241 -12.94 12.78 -21.70
CA GLY A 241 -12.23 12.74 -22.97
C GLY A 241 -11.70 11.35 -23.31
N ASP A 242 -11.29 11.20 -24.59
CA ASP A 242 -10.68 9.96 -25.07
C ASP A 242 -9.23 9.85 -24.55
N ALA A 243 -8.89 8.71 -23.95
CA ALA A 243 -7.55 8.42 -23.45
C ALA A 243 -6.47 8.65 -24.51
N PHE A 244 -6.75 8.32 -25.77
CA PHE A 244 -5.82 8.49 -26.90
C PHE A 244 -5.55 9.95 -27.27
N GLN A 245 -6.37 10.88 -26.82
CA GLN A 245 -6.17 12.31 -27.00
C GLN A 245 -5.61 12.97 -25.74
N VAL A 246 -6.09 12.53 -24.56
CA VAL A 246 -5.75 13.16 -23.29
C VAL A 246 -4.37 12.73 -22.81
N VAL A 247 -4.07 11.41 -22.84
CA VAL A 247 -2.82 10.89 -22.26
C VAL A 247 -1.56 11.41 -22.97
N PRO A 248 -1.50 11.44 -24.33
CA PRO A 248 -0.34 12.02 -25.02
C PRO A 248 -0.10 13.49 -24.67
N LYS A 249 -1.16 14.30 -24.58
CA LYS A 249 -1.05 15.70 -24.17
C LYS A 249 -0.57 15.85 -22.73
N LEU A 250 -1.07 15.00 -21.83
CA LEU A 250 -0.64 14.97 -20.44
C LEU A 250 0.85 14.65 -20.34
N ILE A 251 1.32 13.67 -21.12
CA ILE A 251 2.76 13.31 -21.19
C ILE A 251 3.58 14.52 -21.68
N GLU A 252 3.14 15.21 -22.72
CA GLU A 252 3.80 16.39 -23.25
C GLU A 252 3.91 17.52 -22.21
N GLU A 253 2.80 17.84 -21.55
CA GLU A 253 2.76 18.90 -20.54
C GLU A 253 3.61 18.57 -19.32
N ILE A 254 3.63 17.31 -18.88
CA ILE A 254 4.50 16.89 -17.77
C ILE A 254 5.98 17.00 -18.16
N LYS A 255 6.35 16.63 -19.41
CA LYS A 255 7.71 16.81 -19.91
C LYS A 255 8.11 18.28 -19.91
N ASN A 256 7.22 19.16 -20.37
CA ASN A 256 7.46 20.61 -20.38
C ASN A 256 7.61 21.18 -18.96
N ALA A 257 6.84 20.70 -18.00
CA ALA A 257 6.90 21.17 -16.61
C ALA A 257 8.15 20.68 -15.83
N LYS A 258 8.82 19.63 -16.33
CA LYS A 258 10.05 19.10 -15.72
C LYS A 258 11.34 19.73 -16.28
N ASN A 259 11.25 20.42 -17.40
CA ASN A 259 12.35 21.18 -18.01
C ASN A 259 12.35 22.63 -17.50
#